data_036677b3e136b4d70dbc0ce7b13f1925
#
_entry.id   036677b3e136b4d70dbc0ce7b13f1925
#
_cell.length_a   1.000
_cell.length_b   1.000
_cell.length_c   1.000
_cell.angle_alpha   90.00
_cell.angle_beta   90.00
_cell.angle_gamma   90.00
#
_symmetry.space_group_name_H-M   'P 1'
#
loop_
_entity.id
_entity.type
_entity.pdbx_description
1 polymer ?
#
loop_
_entity_poly.entity_id
_entity_poly.type
_entity_poly.pdbx_seq_one_letter_code
_entity_poly.pdbx_strand_id
1 'polypeptide(L)'
;AIAWEVQYLAQCESLGISRHTVQAQGYEAEIDATIASVEKLRAAGIKLVVGGDYGISIAPHGSYAKDLEYFVDLFSMSPAEAIICATKNGGLMLDPAGTIGTLRSGSVADFIVVDGDPLQDITVLQNLEKLDVYQAGSCVPKALD
;
A
#
# COMPACT_ATOMS: atom_id res chain seq x y z
N ALA A 1 -11.02 1.03 -4.15
CA ALA A 1 -9.63 0.80 -3.73
C ALA A 1 -9.32 -0.69 -3.77
N ILE A 2 -8.24 -1.08 -4.46
CA ILE A 2 -7.95 -2.50 -4.76
C ILE A 2 -7.84 -3.38 -3.52
N ALA A 3 -7.26 -2.89 -2.43
CA ALA A 3 -7.08 -3.66 -1.20
C ALA A 3 -8.42 -4.16 -0.61
N TRP A 4 -9.39 -3.28 -0.58
CA TRP A 4 -10.74 -3.57 -0.10
C TRP A 4 -11.40 -4.69 -0.94
N GLU A 5 -11.40 -4.54 -2.26
CA GLU A 5 -12.03 -5.49 -3.18
C GLU A 5 -11.41 -6.88 -3.06
N VAL A 6 -10.07 -6.94 -3.07
CA VAL A 6 -9.32 -8.19 -2.94
C VAL A 6 -9.56 -8.85 -1.58
N GLN A 7 -9.53 -8.08 -0.50
CA GLN A 7 -9.76 -8.62 0.84
C GLN A 7 -11.20 -9.06 1.05
N TYR A 8 -12.17 -8.34 0.48
CA TYR A 8 -13.57 -8.72 0.53
C TYR A 8 -13.81 -10.07 -0.17
N LEU A 9 -13.27 -10.25 -1.37
CA LEU A 9 -13.31 -11.53 -2.08
C LEU A 9 -12.66 -12.66 -1.28
N ALA A 10 -11.50 -12.40 -0.67
CA ALA A 10 -10.76 -13.40 0.09
C ALA A 10 -11.45 -13.80 1.40
N GLN A 11 -12.18 -12.88 2.02
CA GLN A 11 -12.74 -13.04 3.38
C GLN A 11 -14.27 -13.17 3.40
N CYS A 12 -14.96 -13.17 2.26
CA CYS A 12 -16.43 -13.15 2.20
C CYS A 12 -17.09 -14.26 3.02
N GLU A 13 -16.55 -15.48 2.97
CA GLU A 13 -17.11 -16.62 3.69
C GLU A 13 -16.99 -16.46 5.22
N SER A 14 -15.89 -15.87 5.70
CA SER A 14 -15.71 -15.56 7.12
C SER A 14 -16.68 -14.48 7.63
N LEU A 15 -17.19 -13.66 6.70
CA LEU A 15 -18.23 -12.65 6.96
C LEU A 15 -19.65 -13.21 6.84
N GLY A 16 -19.80 -14.52 6.58
CA GLY A 16 -21.08 -15.17 6.34
C GLY A 16 -21.69 -14.88 4.97
N ILE A 17 -20.91 -14.37 4.01
CA ILE A 17 -21.35 -14.04 2.65
C ILE A 17 -20.85 -15.13 1.70
N SER A 18 -21.76 -15.72 0.94
CA SER A 18 -21.38 -16.78 0.01
C SER A 18 -20.54 -16.23 -1.17
N ARG A 19 -19.60 -17.02 -1.68
CA ARG A 19 -18.84 -16.67 -2.90
C ARG A 19 -19.75 -16.37 -4.08
N HIS A 20 -20.85 -17.10 -4.23
CA HIS A 20 -21.83 -16.87 -5.29
C HIS A 20 -22.42 -15.45 -5.19
N THR A 21 -22.73 -14.97 -3.98
CA THR A 21 -23.24 -13.60 -3.76
C THR A 21 -22.20 -12.57 -4.19
N VAL A 22 -20.95 -12.77 -3.80
CA VAL A 22 -19.84 -11.85 -4.11
C VAL A 22 -19.55 -11.84 -5.61
N GLN A 23 -19.56 -12.98 -6.26
CA GLN A 23 -19.41 -13.08 -7.73
C GLN A 23 -20.52 -12.35 -8.47
N ALA A 24 -21.78 -12.46 -7.98
CA ALA A 24 -22.91 -11.74 -8.56
C ALA A 24 -22.78 -10.20 -8.40
N GLN A 25 -21.99 -9.72 -7.46
CA GLN A 25 -21.70 -8.29 -7.26
C GLN A 25 -20.66 -7.74 -8.25
N GLY A 26 -19.93 -8.60 -8.96
CA GLY A 26 -19.05 -8.21 -10.06
C GLY A 26 -17.65 -7.75 -9.63
N TYR A 27 -17.24 -7.91 -8.37
CA TYR A 27 -15.93 -7.43 -7.88
C TYR A 27 -14.73 -8.04 -8.59
N GLU A 28 -14.82 -9.31 -9.04
CA GLU A 28 -13.74 -9.92 -9.83
C GLU A 28 -13.51 -9.12 -11.13
N ALA A 29 -14.59 -8.75 -11.82
CA ALA A 29 -14.50 -7.95 -13.04
C ALA A 29 -14.02 -6.51 -12.77
N GLU A 30 -14.35 -5.93 -11.60
CA GLU A 30 -13.83 -4.62 -11.19
C GLU A 30 -12.33 -4.67 -10.92
N ILE A 31 -11.83 -5.73 -10.29
CA ILE A 31 -10.39 -5.94 -10.08
C ILE A 31 -9.67 -6.05 -11.42
N ASP A 32 -10.17 -6.87 -12.34
CA ASP A 32 -9.59 -7.03 -13.68
C ASP A 32 -9.56 -5.69 -14.44
N ALA A 33 -10.66 -4.93 -14.38
CA ALA A 33 -10.74 -3.60 -14.99
C ALA A 33 -9.77 -2.61 -14.34
N THR A 34 -9.58 -2.69 -13.03
CA THR A 34 -8.63 -1.87 -12.28
C THR A 34 -7.20 -2.19 -12.72
N ILE A 35 -6.83 -3.47 -12.81
CA ILE A 35 -5.51 -3.90 -13.27
C ILE A 35 -5.23 -3.35 -14.68
N ALA A 36 -6.15 -3.56 -15.62
CA ALA A 36 -6.02 -3.06 -16.99
C ALA A 36 -5.94 -1.52 -17.07
N SER A 37 -6.62 -0.83 -16.17
CA SER A 37 -6.58 0.64 -16.09
C SER A 37 -5.23 1.12 -15.55
N VAL A 38 -4.71 0.48 -14.51
CA VAL A 38 -3.40 0.80 -13.93
C VAL A 38 -2.28 0.60 -14.96
N GLU A 39 -2.33 -0.47 -15.76
CA GLU A 39 -1.36 -0.69 -16.85
C GLU A 39 -1.35 0.47 -17.85
N LYS A 40 -2.54 0.93 -18.27
CA LYS A 40 -2.67 2.07 -19.19
C LYS A 40 -2.15 3.37 -18.58
N LEU A 41 -2.46 3.63 -17.31
CA LEU A 41 -1.98 4.82 -16.60
C LEU A 41 -0.46 4.82 -16.48
N ARG A 42 0.14 3.67 -16.14
CA ARG A 42 1.60 3.51 -16.09
C ARG A 42 2.24 3.73 -17.45
N ALA A 43 1.70 3.13 -18.51
CA ALA A 43 2.18 3.32 -19.87
C ALA A 43 2.09 4.78 -20.33
N ALA A 44 1.12 5.55 -19.84
CA ALA A 44 0.97 6.98 -20.08
C ALA A 44 1.85 7.86 -19.18
N GLY A 45 2.68 7.27 -18.30
CA GLY A 45 3.57 8.01 -17.39
C GLY A 45 2.85 8.68 -16.22
N ILE A 46 1.61 8.31 -15.95
CA ILE A 46 0.85 8.85 -14.81
C ILE A 46 1.42 8.29 -13.51
N LYS A 47 1.69 9.17 -12.56
CA LYS A 47 2.18 8.78 -11.23
C LYS A 47 1.04 8.18 -10.43
N LEU A 48 1.29 7.01 -9.84
CA LEU A 48 0.37 6.34 -8.94
C LEU A 48 0.77 6.62 -7.49
N VAL A 49 -0.21 6.59 -6.62
CA VAL A 49 -0.06 6.65 -5.15
C VAL A 49 -0.85 5.52 -4.53
N VAL A 50 -0.48 5.10 -3.34
CA VAL A 50 -1.22 4.10 -2.58
C VAL A 50 -2.41 4.74 -1.87
N GLY A 51 -3.51 3.98 -1.70
CA GLY A 51 -4.70 4.46 -1.00
C GLY A 51 -5.75 3.36 -0.95
N GLY A 52 -5.69 2.50 0.07
CA GLY A 52 -6.45 1.26 0.18
C GLY A 52 -7.82 1.36 0.85
N ASP A 53 -8.26 2.57 1.26
CA ASP A 53 -9.55 2.78 1.95
C ASP A 53 -9.70 1.91 3.22
N TYR A 54 -8.68 1.98 4.07
CA TYR A 54 -8.61 1.20 5.31
C TYR A 54 -9.50 1.79 6.42
N GLY A 55 -9.86 0.95 7.39
CA GLY A 55 -10.68 1.33 8.56
C GLY A 55 -11.94 0.51 8.71
N ILE A 56 -12.09 -0.58 7.94
CA ILE A 56 -13.17 -1.55 8.03
C ILE A 56 -12.64 -2.92 8.49
N SER A 57 -13.52 -3.82 8.90
CA SER A 57 -13.13 -5.12 9.49
C SER A 57 -12.23 -5.98 8.61
N ILE A 58 -12.41 -5.93 7.28
CA ILE A 58 -11.61 -6.69 6.31
C ILE A 58 -10.33 -5.96 5.89
N ALA A 59 -10.23 -4.67 6.14
CA ALA A 59 -9.08 -3.83 5.87
C ALA A 59 -8.83 -2.91 7.08
N PRO A 60 -8.36 -3.44 8.21
CA PRO A 60 -8.22 -2.68 9.45
C PRO A 60 -7.12 -1.63 9.36
N HIS A 61 -7.24 -0.58 10.18
CA HIS A 61 -6.16 0.37 10.37
C HIS A 61 -4.87 -0.35 10.81
N GLY A 62 -3.73 0.11 10.36
CA GLY A 62 -2.41 -0.48 10.64
C GLY A 62 -1.95 -1.49 9.57
N SER A 63 -2.83 -2.00 8.71
CA SER A 63 -2.46 -2.96 7.64
C SER A 63 -2.13 -2.31 6.30
N TYR A 64 -1.84 -1.00 6.26
CA TYR A 64 -1.67 -0.20 5.04
C TYR A 64 -0.57 -0.72 4.10
N ALA A 65 0.49 -1.34 4.63
CA ALA A 65 1.58 -1.89 3.84
C ALA A 65 1.14 -3.06 2.92
N LYS A 66 -0.06 -3.60 3.12
CA LYS A 66 -0.66 -4.61 2.25
C LYS A 66 -0.89 -4.09 0.83
N ASP A 67 -1.15 -2.80 0.65
CA ASP A 67 -1.25 -2.18 -0.66
C ASP A 67 0.01 -2.37 -1.50
N LEU A 68 1.19 -2.35 -0.87
CA LEU A 68 2.46 -2.51 -1.58
C LEU A 68 2.61 -3.92 -2.17
N GLU A 69 2.14 -4.94 -1.45
CA GLU A 69 2.09 -6.31 -1.95
C GLU A 69 1.13 -6.39 -3.16
N TYR A 70 -0.06 -5.80 -3.09
CA TYR A 70 -1.00 -5.77 -4.22
C TYR A 70 -0.42 -5.01 -5.42
N PHE A 71 0.35 -3.96 -5.21
CA PHE A 71 1.00 -3.23 -6.30
C PHE A 71 2.05 -4.09 -7.01
N VAL A 72 2.76 -4.92 -6.26
CA VAL A 72 3.70 -5.90 -6.84
C VAL A 72 2.95 -7.02 -7.55
N ASP A 73 2.02 -7.67 -6.87
CA ASP A 73 1.38 -8.91 -7.32
C ASP A 73 0.37 -8.68 -8.45
N LEU A 74 -0.44 -7.62 -8.34
CA LEU A 74 -1.54 -7.37 -9.28
C LEU A 74 -1.17 -6.40 -10.39
N PHE A 75 -0.33 -5.39 -10.09
CA PHE A 75 0.03 -4.36 -11.08
C PHE A 75 1.40 -4.58 -11.70
N SER A 76 2.04 -5.72 -11.43
CA SER A 76 3.36 -6.09 -11.98
C SER A 76 4.41 -4.99 -11.75
N MET A 77 4.36 -4.35 -10.60
CA MET A 77 5.38 -3.38 -10.18
C MET A 77 6.55 -4.11 -9.52
N SER A 78 7.75 -3.59 -9.71
CA SER A 78 8.85 -3.96 -8.83
C SER A 78 8.60 -3.44 -7.40
N PRO A 79 9.15 -4.08 -6.35
CA PRO A 79 9.07 -3.56 -5.00
C PRO A 79 9.52 -2.09 -4.87
N ALA A 80 10.55 -1.70 -5.60
CA ALA A 80 11.02 -0.32 -5.64
C ALA A 80 9.97 0.65 -6.19
N GLU A 81 9.27 0.29 -7.26
CA GLU A 81 8.19 1.10 -7.82
C GLU A 81 7.03 1.24 -6.84
N ALA A 82 6.62 0.16 -6.18
CA ALA A 82 5.57 0.18 -5.16
C ALA A 82 5.94 1.11 -3.99
N ILE A 83 7.18 1.03 -3.49
CA ILE A 83 7.69 1.92 -2.43
C ILE A 83 7.69 3.39 -2.91
N ILE A 84 8.07 3.67 -4.15
CA ILE A 84 8.02 5.02 -4.72
C ILE A 84 6.58 5.55 -4.75
N CYS A 85 5.59 4.72 -5.05
CA CYS A 85 4.18 5.11 -5.00
C CYS A 85 3.74 5.54 -3.60
N ALA A 86 4.18 4.80 -2.57
CA ALA A 86 3.83 5.09 -1.17
C ALA A 86 4.62 6.26 -0.56
N THR A 87 5.80 6.56 -1.08
CA THR A 87 6.70 7.56 -0.49
C THR A 87 6.81 8.80 -1.37
N LYS A 88 7.67 8.77 -2.37
CA LYS A 88 7.98 9.94 -3.22
C LYS A 88 6.74 10.50 -3.93
N ASN A 89 5.90 9.63 -4.51
CA ASN A 89 4.73 10.10 -5.25
C ASN A 89 3.67 10.66 -4.29
N GLY A 90 3.42 9.97 -3.17
CA GLY A 90 2.54 10.46 -2.11
C GLY A 90 3.03 11.77 -1.52
N GLY A 91 4.33 11.88 -1.26
CA GLY A 91 4.97 13.10 -0.79
C GLY A 91 4.76 14.29 -1.75
N LEU A 92 5.00 14.08 -3.04
CA LEU A 92 4.80 15.12 -4.06
C LEU A 92 3.34 15.56 -4.23
N MET A 93 2.38 14.68 -3.93
CA MET A 93 0.96 15.02 -3.94
C MET A 93 0.60 15.96 -2.80
N LEU A 94 1.20 15.77 -1.62
CA LEU A 94 0.96 16.59 -0.42
C LEU A 94 1.82 17.85 -0.40
N ASP A 95 3.06 17.74 -0.84
CA ASP A 95 4.04 18.84 -0.87
C ASP A 95 4.75 18.87 -2.23
N PRO A 96 4.29 19.72 -3.18
CA PRO A 96 4.93 19.88 -4.48
C PRO A 96 6.39 20.35 -4.44
N ALA A 97 6.85 20.95 -3.31
CA ALA A 97 8.26 21.32 -3.12
C ALA A 97 9.15 20.08 -2.90
N GLY A 98 8.54 18.93 -2.57
CA GLY A 98 9.23 17.64 -2.45
C GLY A 98 10.09 17.54 -1.20
N THR A 99 9.69 18.19 -0.09
CA THR A 99 10.40 18.11 1.18
C THR A 99 10.04 16.86 1.99
N ILE A 100 9.00 16.13 1.58
CA ILE A 100 8.55 14.87 2.20
C ILE A 100 8.59 13.71 1.22
N GLY A 101 8.62 12.48 1.74
CA GLY A 101 8.60 11.25 0.95
C GLY A 101 9.93 10.89 0.30
N THR A 102 11.02 11.57 0.62
CA THR A 102 12.37 11.27 0.10
C THR A 102 13.44 11.49 1.17
N LEU A 103 14.51 10.69 1.10
CA LEU A 103 15.69 10.83 1.96
C LEU A 103 16.74 11.70 1.24
N ARG A 104 16.61 13.03 1.39
CA ARG A 104 17.55 14.02 0.82
C ARG A 104 17.90 15.06 1.87
N SER A 105 19.05 15.72 1.72
CA SER A 105 19.38 16.88 2.55
C SER A 105 18.28 17.94 2.40
N GLY A 106 17.77 18.43 3.53
CA GLY A 106 16.67 19.41 3.59
C GLY A 106 15.26 18.79 3.58
N SER A 107 15.12 17.47 3.41
CA SER A 107 13.82 16.80 3.59
C SER A 107 13.46 16.67 5.06
N VAL A 108 12.16 16.58 5.33
CA VAL A 108 11.65 16.20 6.65
C VAL A 108 12.16 14.80 7.00
N ALA A 109 12.62 14.64 8.24
CA ALA A 109 13.19 13.37 8.71
C ALA A 109 12.08 12.40 9.17
N ASP A 110 11.14 12.10 8.27
CA ASP A 110 10.10 11.05 8.43
C ASP A 110 10.52 9.84 7.63
N PHE A 111 10.90 8.77 8.32
CA PHE A 111 11.36 7.54 7.66
C PHE A 111 11.12 6.31 8.53
N ILE A 112 11.23 5.15 7.93
CA ILE A 112 11.23 3.86 8.62
C ILE A 112 12.58 3.17 8.44
N VAL A 113 13.03 2.46 9.47
CA VAL A 113 14.15 1.52 9.42
C VAL A 113 13.55 0.12 9.43
N VAL A 114 13.98 -0.72 8.51
CA VAL A 114 13.41 -2.06 8.28
C VAL A 114 14.46 -3.11 8.59
N ASP A 115 14.15 -4.06 9.47
CA ASP A 115 14.95 -5.26 9.65
C ASP A 115 14.60 -6.29 8.56
N GLY A 116 15.25 -6.15 7.41
CA GLY A 116 15.04 -6.93 6.20
C GLY A 116 15.26 -6.12 4.94
N ASP A 117 15.09 -6.76 3.79
CA ASP A 117 15.23 -6.12 2.48
C ASP A 117 13.87 -6.06 1.75
N PRO A 118 13.17 -4.92 1.78
CA PRO A 118 11.87 -4.77 1.11
C PRO A 118 11.97 -4.79 -0.42
N LEU A 119 13.16 -4.72 -1.00
CA LEU A 119 13.36 -4.88 -2.44
C LEU A 119 13.39 -6.35 -2.86
N GLN A 120 13.69 -7.25 -1.94
CA GLN A 120 13.62 -8.71 -2.17
C GLN A 120 12.27 -9.27 -1.75
N ASP A 121 11.72 -8.78 -0.64
CA ASP A 121 10.43 -9.20 -0.10
C ASP A 121 9.66 -7.99 0.43
N ILE A 122 8.72 -7.49 -0.35
CA ILE A 122 7.91 -6.31 0.00
C ILE A 122 7.06 -6.57 1.26
N THR A 123 6.73 -7.82 1.56
CA THR A 123 5.87 -8.19 2.69
C THR A 123 6.53 -7.94 4.05
N VAL A 124 7.86 -7.78 4.10
CA VAL A 124 8.57 -7.41 5.33
C VAL A 124 8.03 -6.12 5.94
N LEU A 125 7.51 -5.21 5.11
CA LEU A 125 6.90 -3.95 5.54
C LEU A 125 5.56 -4.13 6.28
N GLN A 126 4.97 -5.32 6.26
CA GLN A 126 3.74 -5.66 7.01
C GLN A 126 4.05 -6.17 8.43
N ASN A 127 5.30 -6.49 8.72
CA ASN A 127 5.70 -6.97 10.04
C ASN A 127 6.17 -5.79 10.91
N LEU A 128 5.28 -5.29 11.77
CA LEU A 128 5.54 -4.13 12.63
C LEU A 128 6.71 -4.33 13.59
N GLU A 129 7.02 -5.57 13.99
CA GLU A 129 8.18 -5.88 14.82
C GLU A 129 9.50 -5.55 14.14
N LYS A 130 9.53 -5.62 12.82
CA LYS A 130 10.69 -5.34 11.98
C LYS A 130 10.83 -3.88 11.58
N LEU A 131 9.96 -3.00 12.07
CA LEU A 131 9.93 -1.60 11.68
C LEU A 131 10.24 -0.70 12.88
N ASP A 132 11.18 0.22 12.71
CA ASP A 132 11.31 1.38 13.58
C ASP A 132 10.88 2.62 12.81
N VAL A 133 9.95 3.37 13.37
CA VAL A 133 9.35 4.57 12.75
C VAL A 133 10.01 5.81 13.33
N TYR A 134 10.41 6.74 12.47
CA TYR A 134 10.95 8.03 12.85
C TYR A 134 10.06 9.13 12.29
N GLN A 135 9.68 10.07 13.17
CA GLN A 135 8.92 11.27 12.82
C GLN A 135 9.70 12.49 13.26
N ALA A 136 9.93 13.41 12.34
CA ALA A 136 10.77 14.60 12.55
C ALA A 136 12.14 14.28 13.20
N GLY A 137 12.74 13.14 12.80
CA GLY A 137 14.02 12.66 13.31
C GLY A 137 13.97 11.97 14.68
N SER A 138 12.81 11.88 15.32
CA SER A 138 12.64 11.21 16.61
C SER A 138 11.99 9.85 16.42
N CYS A 139 12.54 8.82 17.08
CA CYS A 139 11.95 7.48 17.05
C CYS A 139 10.59 7.48 17.74
N VAL A 140 9.57 6.95 17.06
CA VAL A 140 8.23 6.77 17.61
C VAL A 140 8.21 5.49 18.43
N PRO A 141 7.86 5.53 19.72
CA PRO A 141 7.77 4.30 20.53
C PRO A 141 6.77 3.31 19.91
N LYS A 142 7.12 2.04 19.89
CA LYS A 142 6.16 0.97 19.57
C LYS A 142 5.09 0.99 20.68
N ALA A 143 3.81 0.85 20.30
CA ALA A 143 2.76 0.69 21.30
C ALA A 143 3.11 -0.51 22.19
N LEU A 144 3.05 -0.31 23.51
CA LEU A 144 3.12 -1.42 24.45
C LEU A 144 1.76 -2.14 24.38
N ASP A 145 1.79 -3.44 24.12
CA ASP A 145 0.62 -4.32 24.15
C ASP A 145 -0.04 -4.34 25.54
#